data_61da6dbdcc06fe528530df1fe09ee180
#
_entry.id   61da6dbdcc06fe528530df1fe09ee180
#
_cell.length_a   1.000
_cell.length_b   1.000
_cell.length_c   1.000
_cell.angle_alpha   90.00
_cell.angle_beta   90.00
_cell.angle_gamma   90.00
#
_symmetry.space_group_name_H-M   'P 1'
#
loop_
_entity.id
_entity.type
_entity.pdbx_description
1 polymer ?
#
loop_
_entity_poly.entity_id
_entity_poly.type
_entity_poly.pdbx_seq_one_letter_code
_entity_poly.pdbx_strand_id
1 'polypeptide(L)'
;MLTYINAGHNPPLMICSNTLLQLTTGGIGVGMLPEIPRIREGVVHVSPQTLLLCYTDGLVEQKNDEGEDFGMDRLIQIILQSDASEMKKLNTSIILSLDKFKQDMSYVDDIALFSCKFL
;
A
#
# COMPACT_ATOMS: atom_id res chain seq x y z
N MET A 1 11.64 -13.68 9.28
CA MET A 1 11.95 -12.25 9.61
C MET A 1 12.10 -11.48 8.32
N LEU A 2 11.50 -10.29 8.24
CA LEU A 2 11.68 -9.33 7.15
C LEU A 2 12.37 -8.10 7.71
N THR A 3 13.53 -7.76 7.15
CA THR A 3 14.21 -6.49 7.42
C THR A 3 13.91 -5.53 6.28
N TYR A 4 13.56 -4.30 6.60
CA TYR A 4 13.17 -3.30 5.62
C TYR A 4 13.63 -1.90 6.00
N ILE A 5 13.68 -1.03 5.02
CA ILE A 5 13.88 0.41 5.17
C ILE A 5 12.84 1.11 4.29
N ASN A 6 12.04 1.99 4.89
CA ASN A 6 11.17 2.87 4.12
C ASN A 6 11.91 4.19 3.85
N ALA A 7 12.22 4.45 2.60
CA ALA A 7 12.95 5.65 2.15
C ALA A 7 11.99 6.67 1.52
N GLY A 8 11.01 7.13 2.30
CA GLY A 8 10.04 8.15 1.86
C GLY A 8 8.90 7.63 0.98
N HIS A 9 8.72 6.33 0.90
CA HIS A 9 7.57 5.72 0.23
C HIS A 9 6.34 5.69 1.14
N ASN A 10 5.14 5.65 0.56
CA ASN A 10 3.92 5.35 1.31
C ASN A 10 4.12 4.04 2.10
N PRO A 11 3.75 4.02 3.39
CA PRO A 11 4.02 2.84 4.20
C PRO A 11 3.37 1.58 3.61
N PRO A 12 4.16 0.57 3.22
CA PRO A 12 3.61 -0.71 2.82
C PRO A 12 2.70 -1.28 3.91
N LEU A 13 1.62 -1.91 3.50
CA LEU A 13 0.70 -2.61 4.39
C LEU A 13 1.11 -4.06 4.51
N MET A 14 1.29 -4.54 5.72
CA MET A 14 1.55 -5.94 6.01
C MET A 14 0.40 -6.50 6.83
N ILE A 15 -0.22 -7.56 6.34
CA ILE A 15 -1.41 -8.17 6.95
C ILE A 15 -1.12 -9.64 7.25
N CYS A 16 -1.24 -9.96 8.53
CA CYS A 16 -1.07 -11.31 9.03
C CYS A 16 -2.21 -11.62 10.02
N SER A 17 -2.98 -12.67 9.77
CA SER A 17 -4.04 -13.14 10.68
C SER A 17 -4.92 -12.02 11.23
N ASN A 18 -5.43 -11.14 10.37
CA ASN A 18 -6.24 -9.95 10.71
C ASN A 18 -5.51 -8.82 11.47
N THR A 19 -4.20 -8.93 11.63
CA THR A 19 -3.37 -7.83 12.15
C THR A 19 -2.79 -7.06 10.98
N LEU A 20 -3.02 -5.75 10.96
CA LEU A 20 -2.46 -4.84 9.97
C LEU A 20 -1.30 -4.05 10.59
N LEU A 21 -0.17 -4.07 9.91
CA LEU A 21 1.00 -3.25 10.23
C LEU A 21 1.32 -2.34 9.05
N GLN A 22 1.71 -1.11 9.35
CA GLN A 22 2.29 -0.18 8.37
C GLN A 22 3.80 -0.15 8.54
N LEU A 23 4.54 -0.41 7.46
CA LEU A 23 5.99 -0.46 7.49
C LEU A 23 6.57 0.95 7.33
N THR A 24 6.71 1.67 8.43
CA THR A 24 7.09 3.09 8.45
C THR A 24 8.54 3.36 8.81
N THR A 25 9.25 2.37 9.38
CA THR A 25 10.62 2.56 9.84
C THR A 25 11.58 2.80 8.67
N GLY A 26 12.41 3.81 8.78
CA GLY A 26 13.35 4.14 7.72
C GLY A 26 13.92 5.53 7.88
N GLY A 27 13.86 6.31 6.81
CA GLY A 27 14.36 7.66 6.70
C GLY A 27 13.64 8.46 5.63
N ILE A 28 14.27 9.53 5.20
CA ILE A 28 13.79 10.37 4.10
C ILE A 28 14.04 9.71 2.74
N GLY A 29 13.38 10.22 1.71
CA GLY A 29 13.58 9.77 0.34
C GLY A 29 15.01 9.95 -0.15
N VAL A 30 15.49 8.97 -0.91
CA VAL A 30 16.80 9.04 -1.55
C VAL A 30 16.84 10.22 -2.53
N GLY A 31 17.89 11.03 -2.45
CA GLY A 31 18.07 12.20 -3.33
C GLY A 31 17.38 13.49 -2.84
N MET A 32 16.65 13.46 -1.73
CA MET A 32 16.01 14.65 -1.16
C MET A 32 17.01 15.57 -0.43
N LEU A 33 18.12 15.04 0.05
CA LEU A 33 19.20 15.79 0.69
C LEU A 33 20.54 15.44 0.04
N PRO A 34 21.55 16.35 0.12
CA PRO A 34 22.90 16.08 -0.40
C PRO A 34 23.57 14.88 0.26
N GLU A 35 23.25 14.64 1.53
CA GLU A 35 23.74 13.49 2.31
C GLU A 35 22.56 12.75 2.91
N ILE A 36 22.64 11.42 2.95
CA ILE A 36 21.61 10.60 3.57
C ILE A 36 21.82 10.65 5.09
N PRO A 37 20.85 11.17 5.86
CA PRO A 37 20.92 11.15 7.31
C PRO A 37 20.82 9.71 7.83
N ARG A 38 20.91 9.56 9.15
CA ARG A 38 20.81 8.26 9.81
C ARG A 38 19.54 7.53 9.38
N ILE A 39 19.70 6.36 8.79
CA ILE A 39 18.63 5.43 8.41
C ILE A 39 18.42 4.43 9.53
N ARG A 40 17.17 4.08 9.79
CA ARG A 40 16.80 2.98 10.71
C ARG A 40 16.26 1.82 9.92
N GLU A 41 16.66 0.62 10.31
CA GLU A 41 16.07 -0.61 9.81
C GLU A 41 14.87 -1.01 10.66
N GLY A 42 13.79 -1.39 10.02
CA GLY A 42 12.65 -2.06 10.64
C GLY A 42 12.80 -3.57 10.51
N VAL A 43 12.41 -4.29 11.54
CA VAL A 43 12.39 -5.76 11.52
C VAL A 43 11.01 -6.22 11.97
N VAL A 44 10.38 -7.06 11.14
CA VAL A 44 9.07 -7.63 11.44
C VAL A 44 9.08 -9.14 11.26
N HIS A 45 8.28 -9.82 12.06
CA HIS A 45 8.05 -11.25 11.90
C HIS A 45 7.09 -11.49 10.73
N VAL A 46 7.46 -12.43 9.86
CA VAL A 46 6.62 -12.85 8.73
C VAL A 46 6.19 -14.28 8.96
N SER A 47 4.90 -14.49 9.11
CA SER A 47 4.28 -15.82 9.19
C SER A 47 3.86 -16.30 7.79
N PRO A 48 3.67 -17.60 7.59
CA PRO A 48 3.01 -18.10 6.39
C PRO A 48 1.67 -17.39 6.15
N GLN A 49 1.34 -17.16 4.90
CA GLN A 49 0.13 -16.45 4.46
C GLN A 49 0.11 -14.93 4.75
N THR A 50 1.19 -14.34 5.26
CA THR A 50 1.30 -12.89 5.37
C THR A 50 1.23 -12.23 4.00
N LEU A 51 0.40 -11.20 3.88
CA LEU A 51 0.27 -10.35 2.70
C LEU A 51 1.09 -9.08 2.89
N LEU A 52 1.85 -8.70 1.87
CA LEU A 52 2.51 -7.39 1.76
C LEU A 52 1.93 -6.65 0.55
N LEU A 53 1.51 -5.41 0.76
CA LEU A 53 0.98 -4.54 -0.27
C LEU A 53 1.74 -3.21 -0.30
N CYS A 54 2.29 -2.87 -1.46
CA CYS A 54 2.89 -1.57 -1.74
C CYS A 54 2.03 -0.83 -2.77
N TYR A 55 1.88 0.47 -2.61
CA TYR A 55 1.03 1.30 -3.46
C TYR A 55 1.58 2.72 -3.57
N THR A 56 1.23 3.43 -4.63
CA THR A 56 1.59 4.84 -4.83
C THR A 56 0.47 5.78 -4.37
N ASP A 57 0.79 7.05 -4.19
CA ASP A 57 -0.15 8.11 -3.77
C ASP A 57 -1.37 8.20 -4.69
N GLY A 58 -1.19 7.97 -5.98
CA GLY A 58 -2.28 8.01 -6.95
C GLY A 58 -3.45 7.10 -6.62
N LEU A 59 -3.22 6.02 -5.85
CA LEU A 59 -4.29 5.14 -5.39
C LEU A 59 -5.14 5.79 -4.30
N VAL A 60 -4.52 6.25 -3.22
CA VAL A 60 -5.23 6.74 -2.04
C VAL A 60 -5.69 8.18 -2.16
N GLU A 61 -5.06 8.96 -3.01
CA GLU A 61 -5.40 10.37 -3.28
C GLU A 61 -6.37 10.55 -4.47
N GLN A 62 -6.80 9.45 -5.11
CA GLN A 62 -7.80 9.52 -6.18
C GLN A 62 -9.10 10.13 -5.64
N LYS A 63 -9.59 11.14 -6.34
CA LYS A 63 -10.85 11.81 -5.98
C LYS A 63 -12.03 11.29 -6.78
N ASN A 64 -13.21 11.37 -6.15
CA ASN A 64 -14.50 11.20 -6.82
C ASN A 64 -15.09 12.57 -7.25
N ASP A 65 -16.28 12.57 -7.84
CA ASP A 65 -16.99 13.78 -8.27
C ASP A 65 -17.31 14.73 -7.11
N GLU A 66 -17.40 14.23 -5.89
CA GLU A 66 -17.68 15.02 -4.70
C GLU A 66 -16.40 15.61 -4.06
N GLY A 67 -15.24 15.31 -4.64
CA GLY A 67 -13.93 15.77 -4.15
C GLY A 67 -13.38 14.98 -2.96
N GLU A 68 -13.98 13.83 -2.63
CA GLU A 68 -13.48 12.94 -1.59
C GLU A 68 -12.31 12.11 -2.09
N ASP A 69 -11.32 11.86 -1.23
CA ASP A 69 -10.23 10.93 -1.52
C ASP A 69 -10.68 9.47 -1.34
N PHE A 70 -10.13 8.57 -2.16
CA PHE A 70 -10.33 7.13 -2.00
C PHE A 70 -9.93 6.69 -0.58
N GLY A 71 -8.75 7.05 -0.18
CA GLY A 71 -8.26 6.95 1.19
C GLY A 71 -7.81 5.55 1.61
N MET A 72 -7.13 5.52 2.74
CA MET A 72 -6.57 4.32 3.33
C MET A 72 -7.66 3.37 3.86
N ASP A 73 -8.71 3.91 4.43
CA ASP A 73 -9.76 3.07 5.05
C ASP A 73 -10.47 2.20 4.02
N ARG A 74 -10.80 2.76 2.84
CA ARG A 74 -11.40 1.98 1.75
C ARG A 74 -10.44 0.90 1.24
N LEU A 75 -9.16 1.25 1.09
CA LEU A 75 -8.14 0.27 0.69
C LEU A 75 -8.05 -0.89 1.67
N ILE A 76 -7.96 -0.60 2.96
CA ILE A 76 -7.89 -1.62 4.02
C ILE A 76 -9.15 -2.50 4.02
N GLN A 77 -10.33 -1.91 3.91
CA GLN A 77 -11.58 -2.68 3.85
C GLN A 77 -11.62 -3.64 2.67
N ILE A 78 -11.18 -3.20 1.49
CA ILE A 78 -11.13 -4.06 0.30
C ILE A 78 -10.19 -5.24 0.54
N ILE A 79 -9.01 -4.99 1.11
CA ILE A 79 -8.04 -6.04 1.40
C ILE A 79 -8.60 -7.06 2.39
N LEU A 80 -9.23 -6.60 3.47
CA LEU A 80 -9.78 -7.47 4.51
C LEU A 80 -11.00 -8.28 4.04
N GLN A 81 -11.78 -7.75 3.10
CA GLN A 81 -12.96 -8.40 2.54
C GLN A 81 -12.66 -9.31 1.34
N SER A 82 -11.48 -9.13 0.72
CA SER A 82 -11.12 -9.90 -0.47
C SER A 82 -10.64 -11.30 -0.08
N ASP A 83 -10.89 -12.23 -1.00
CA ASP A 83 -10.20 -13.51 -0.97
C ASP A 83 -8.74 -13.30 -1.43
N ALA A 84 -7.85 -13.17 -0.45
CA ALA A 84 -6.41 -13.02 -0.69
C ALA A 84 -5.73 -14.35 -1.06
N SER A 85 -6.45 -15.30 -1.63
CA SER A 85 -5.88 -16.56 -2.13
C SER A 85 -4.96 -16.31 -3.33
N GLU A 86 -5.33 -15.36 -4.19
CA GLU A 86 -4.56 -15.00 -5.38
C GLU A 86 -4.29 -13.48 -5.43
N MET A 87 -3.01 -13.11 -5.52
CA MET A 87 -2.62 -11.70 -5.56
C MET A 87 -3.17 -10.94 -6.76
N LYS A 88 -3.28 -11.63 -7.90
CA LYS A 88 -3.88 -11.03 -9.11
C LYS A 88 -5.35 -10.65 -8.88
N LYS A 89 -6.11 -11.48 -8.20
CA LYS A 89 -7.52 -11.19 -7.89
C LYS A 89 -7.64 -10.02 -6.91
N LEU A 90 -6.77 -9.98 -5.90
CA LEU A 90 -6.72 -8.86 -4.97
C LEU A 90 -6.44 -7.54 -5.69
N ASN A 91 -5.39 -7.49 -6.51
CA ASN A 91 -5.02 -6.30 -7.26
C ASN A 91 -6.16 -5.85 -8.19
N THR A 92 -6.78 -6.79 -8.89
CA THR A 92 -7.94 -6.50 -9.75
C THR A 92 -9.11 -5.92 -8.95
N SER A 93 -9.43 -6.48 -7.78
CA SER A 93 -10.49 -5.98 -6.91
C SER A 93 -10.23 -4.55 -6.44
N ILE A 94 -8.98 -4.23 -6.09
CA ILE A 94 -8.59 -2.88 -5.68
C ILE A 94 -8.78 -1.89 -6.84
N ILE A 95 -8.28 -2.22 -8.02
CA ILE A 95 -8.37 -1.34 -9.19
C ILE A 95 -9.82 -1.15 -9.63
N LEU A 96 -10.64 -2.20 -9.65
CA LEU A 96 -12.07 -2.09 -9.98
C LEU A 96 -12.83 -1.22 -8.97
N SER A 97 -12.50 -1.33 -7.68
CA SER A 97 -13.09 -0.50 -6.64
C SER A 97 -12.69 0.98 -6.81
N LEU A 98 -11.44 1.22 -7.19
CA LEU A 98 -10.95 2.57 -7.48
C LEU A 98 -11.65 3.17 -8.71
N ASP A 99 -11.78 2.41 -9.79
CA ASP A 99 -12.47 2.85 -11.01
C ASP A 99 -13.93 3.20 -10.73
N LYS A 100 -14.60 2.38 -9.94
CA LYS A 100 -15.99 2.64 -9.52
C LYS A 100 -16.10 3.87 -8.61
N PHE A 101 -15.14 4.07 -7.72
CA PHE A 101 -15.11 5.23 -6.81
C PHE A 101 -14.87 6.54 -7.56
N LYS A 102 -13.92 6.57 -8.49
CA LYS A 102 -13.57 7.80 -9.22
C LYS A 102 -14.66 8.27 -10.17
N GLN A 103 -15.61 7.40 -10.54
CA GLN A 103 -16.67 7.71 -11.48
C GLN A 103 -16.11 8.24 -12.82
N ASP A 104 -16.58 9.42 -13.26
CA ASP A 104 -16.11 10.05 -14.52
C ASP A 104 -14.83 10.88 -14.34
N MET A 105 -14.28 10.96 -13.13
CA MET A 105 -13.04 11.69 -12.88
C MET A 105 -11.85 11.02 -13.54
N SER A 106 -10.91 11.83 -14.02
CA SER A 106 -9.63 11.34 -14.51
C SER A 106 -8.76 10.88 -13.35
N TYR A 107 -7.81 10.00 -13.63
CA TYR A 107 -6.76 9.68 -12.66
C TYR A 107 -5.93 10.92 -12.36
N VAL A 108 -5.71 11.20 -11.07
CA VAL A 108 -4.96 12.39 -10.62
C VAL A 108 -3.45 12.19 -10.72
N ASP A 109 -2.99 10.95 -10.66
CA ASP A 109 -1.57 10.57 -10.71
C ASP A 109 -1.42 9.12 -11.14
N ASP A 110 -0.18 8.72 -11.42
CA ASP A 110 0.15 7.35 -11.77
C ASP A 110 -0.12 6.39 -10.62
N ILE A 111 -0.68 5.23 -10.96
CA ILE A 111 -1.01 4.19 -9.99
C ILE A 111 -0.12 2.99 -10.20
N ALA A 112 0.66 2.66 -9.19
CA ALA A 112 1.37 1.41 -9.09
C ALA A 112 0.90 0.64 -7.86
N LEU A 113 0.66 -0.65 -8.03
CA LEU A 113 0.19 -1.56 -7.01
C LEU A 113 0.99 -2.85 -7.10
N PHE A 114 1.66 -3.20 -6.01
CA PHE A 114 2.40 -4.44 -5.89
C PHE A 114 1.90 -5.22 -4.68
N SER A 115 1.55 -6.47 -4.87
CA SER A 115 1.16 -7.36 -3.78
C SER A 115 1.98 -8.64 -3.80
N CYS A 116 2.33 -9.11 -2.62
CA CYS A 116 3.11 -10.32 -2.40
C CYS A 116 2.53 -11.10 -1.22
N LYS A 117 2.48 -12.42 -1.36
CA LYS A 117 2.05 -13.32 -0.30
C LYS A 117 3.18 -14.27 0.06
N PHE A 118 3.53 -14.30 1.33
CA PHE A 118 4.51 -15.24 1.85
C PHE A 118 3.83 -16.60 2.09
N LEU A 119 4.38 -17.64 1.50
CA LEU A 119 3.84 -19.02 1.60
C LEU A 119 4.32 -19.74 2.85
#